data_804b71cfb77e0ae6919c149700890fdd
#
_entry.id   804b71cfb77e0ae6919c149700890fdd
#
_cell.length_a   1.000
_cell.length_b   1.000
_cell.length_c   1.000
_cell.angle_alpha   90.00
_cell.angle_beta   90.00
_cell.angle_gamma   90.00
#
_symmetry.space_group_name_H-M   'P 1'
#
loop_
_entity.id
_entity.type
_entity.pdbx_description
1 polymer ?
#
loop_
_entity_poly.entity_id
_entity_poly.type
_entity_poly.pdbx_seq_one_letter_code
_entity_poly.pdbx_strand_id
1 'polypeptide(L)'
;MRPLLLAVGTFLIGTDVFVIAGMLPQIGDSLNVSVSAAGQLMTVFSVGYAVLGPLLAVPLSRRSPRVALTAALVAVALGNAVCAVAGSLPTAMAGRLLVAAGASQFTPHASSLAAALAPKGRSGKSLALVTSGLVMGSVVGVPSGTWAADVFGWRPTLAALAAATAAVAVPLAAGLRGVASQHTAQRPRERFAALRGPLVRMVLTVTIFAVIAEYAVLTYAATVFAGATAGEGSRLAVLLFAFGLGGLVGNFLAGAYMDRPAGRRLVLVSVAGMTVAFLAMPQLSGSFPGALVAMVLWGVTGWMYAAPQQHRLLRLAGPAGPVAVSLNSSVIYVGAALGGGAGGLFLGQAAPRWLPLMAAVLCASAVVTELRLLRKDRPTEPAPAPA
;
A
#
# COMPACT_ATOMS: atom_id res chain seq x y z
N MET A 1 16.24 14.94 -14.70
CA MET A 1 16.25 15.23 -13.23
C MET A 1 14.86 15.24 -12.59
N ARG A 2 13.86 15.99 -13.11
CA ARG A 2 12.51 16.08 -12.48
C ARG A 2 11.82 14.72 -12.22
N PRO A 3 11.70 13.79 -13.19
CA PRO A 3 11.06 12.50 -12.95
C PRO A 3 11.78 11.64 -11.90
N LEU A 4 13.11 11.75 -11.82
CA LEU A 4 13.91 11.03 -10.83
C LEU A 4 13.64 11.54 -9.40
N LEU A 5 13.56 12.86 -9.20
CA LEU A 5 13.21 13.44 -7.90
C LEU A 5 11.80 13.02 -7.44
N LEU A 6 10.83 12.93 -8.38
CA LEU A 6 9.51 12.41 -8.09
C LEU A 6 9.56 10.92 -7.70
N ALA A 7 10.38 10.11 -8.38
CA ALA A 7 10.57 8.70 -8.07
C ALA A 7 11.25 8.49 -6.70
N VAL A 8 12.25 9.31 -6.35
CA VAL A 8 12.88 9.27 -5.03
C VAL A 8 11.89 9.67 -3.93
N GLY A 9 11.05 10.70 -4.19
CA GLY A 9 9.98 11.06 -3.25
C GLY A 9 8.97 9.93 -3.02
N THR A 10 8.54 9.24 -4.09
CA THR A 10 7.64 8.08 -3.95
C THR A 10 8.33 6.88 -3.30
N PHE A 11 9.65 6.69 -3.49
CA PHE A 11 10.44 5.69 -2.77
C PHE A 11 10.42 5.93 -1.26
N LEU A 12 10.70 7.16 -0.82
CA LEU A 12 10.68 7.51 0.60
C LEU A 12 9.28 7.32 1.22
N ILE A 13 8.23 7.69 0.50
CA ILE A 13 6.85 7.45 0.93
C ILE A 13 6.53 5.96 0.98
N GLY A 14 6.93 5.18 -0.03
CA GLY A 14 6.75 3.72 -0.04
C GLY A 14 7.45 3.03 1.13
N THR A 15 8.65 3.51 1.48
CA THR A 15 9.37 3.06 2.69
C THR A 15 8.57 3.38 3.95
N ASP A 16 8.12 4.63 4.09
CA ASP A 16 7.41 5.13 5.28
C ASP A 16 6.10 4.39 5.56
N VAL A 17 5.34 4.07 4.51
CA VAL A 17 4.03 3.40 4.63
C VAL A 17 4.14 2.10 5.42
N PHE A 18 5.19 1.33 5.22
CA PHE A 18 5.29 -0.04 5.76
C PHE A 18 6.38 -0.23 6.81
N VAL A 19 7.37 0.67 6.90
CA VAL A 19 8.53 0.49 7.79
C VAL A 19 8.14 0.40 9.26
N ILE A 20 7.07 1.08 9.67
CA ILE A 20 6.54 1.05 11.04
C ILE A 20 6.17 -0.38 11.47
N ALA A 21 5.66 -1.22 10.56
CA ALA A 21 5.32 -2.61 10.88
C ALA A 21 6.52 -3.41 11.40
N GLY A 22 7.72 -3.14 10.86
CA GLY A 22 8.97 -3.74 11.32
C GLY A 22 9.47 -3.22 12.67
N MET A 23 8.97 -2.07 13.13
CA MET A 23 9.43 -1.38 14.35
C MET A 23 8.45 -1.50 15.51
N LEU A 24 7.27 -2.10 15.34
CA LEU A 24 6.20 -2.09 16.35
C LEU A 24 6.61 -2.61 17.73
N PRO A 25 7.38 -3.71 17.87
CA PRO A 25 7.83 -4.17 19.19
C PRO A 25 8.68 -3.10 19.91
N GLN A 26 9.67 -2.52 19.22
CA GLN A 26 10.56 -1.49 19.78
C GLN A 26 9.79 -0.21 20.15
N ILE A 27 8.79 0.18 19.34
CA ILE A 27 7.93 1.33 19.64
C ILE A 27 7.08 1.02 20.88
N GLY A 28 6.51 -0.19 20.95
CA GLY A 28 5.70 -0.63 22.09
C GLY A 28 6.49 -0.57 23.40
N ASP A 29 7.67 -1.19 23.43
CA ASP A 29 8.57 -1.21 24.59
C ASP A 29 9.00 0.21 24.99
N SER A 30 9.39 1.01 24.03
CA SER A 30 9.90 2.38 24.22
C SER A 30 8.83 3.36 24.73
N LEU A 31 7.56 3.17 24.37
CA LEU A 31 6.43 4.01 24.79
C LEU A 31 5.61 3.37 25.93
N ASN A 32 6.03 2.22 26.45
CA ASN A 32 5.33 1.44 27.47
C ASN A 32 3.87 1.13 27.10
N VAL A 33 3.65 0.69 25.86
CA VAL A 33 2.33 0.29 25.34
C VAL A 33 2.39 -1.10 24.70
N SER A 34 1.26 -1.78 24.62
CA SER A 34 1.20 -3.06 23.93
C SER A 34 1.52 -2.93 22.43
N VAL A 35 2.04 -3.98 21.80
CA VAL A 35 2.28 -4.02 20.34
C VAL A 35 0.98 -3.77 19.57
N SER A 36 -0.17 -4.23 20.09
CA SER A 36 -1.49 -3.95 19.55
C SER A 36 -1.80 -2.45 19.55
N ALA A 37 -1.50 -1.75 20.65
CA ALA A 37 -1.66 -0.29 20.74
C ALA A 37 -0.70 0.43 19.79
N ALA A 38 0.58 0.01 19.74
CA ALA A 38 1.55 0.55 18.78
C ALA A 38 1.11 0.34 17.32
N GLY A 39 0.48 -0.79 17.01
CA GLY A 39 -0.08 -1.10 15.68
C GLY A 39 -1.13 -0.09 15.21
N GLN A 40 -1.79 0.64 16.14
CA GLN A 40 -2.72 1.70 15.78
C GLN A 40 -2.04 2.88 15.04
N LEU A 41 -0.71 3.00 15.08
CA LEU A 41 0.03 3.95 14.24
C LEU A 41 -0.18 3.68 12.74
N MET A 42 -0.29 2.41 12.34
CA MET A 42 -0.62 2.02 10.96
C MET A 42 -2.09 2.31 10.64
N THR A 43 -3.00 2.04 11.57
CA THR A 43 -4.43 2.33 11.44
C THR A 43 -4.68 3.83 11.28
N VAL A 44 -4.10 4.66 12.17
CA VAL A 44 -4.21 6.13 12.14
C VAL A 44 -3.66 6.70 10.84
N PHE A 45 -2.52 6.21 10.36
CA PHE A 45 -1.99 6.59 9.05
C PHE A 45 -2.98 6.25 7.93
N SER A 46 -3.52 5.03 7.92
CA SER A 46 -4.41 4.56 6.85
C SER A 46 -5.74 5.31 6.84
N VAL A 47 -6.34 5.56 8.01
CA VAL A 47 -7.52 6.43 8.16
C VAL A 47 -7.22 7.85 7.70
N GLY A 48 -6.09 8.40 8.17
CA GLY A 48 -5.62 9.73 7.77
C GLY A 48 -5.46 9.83 6.25
N TYR A 49 -4.83 8.84 5.61
CA TYR A 49 -4.66 8.81 4.17
C TYR A 49 -6.00 8.75 3.43
N ALA A 50 -6.92 7.88 3.87
CA ALA A 50 -8.24 7.73 3.25
C ALA A 50 -9.11 9.00 3.36
N VAL A 51 -9.03 9.71 4.48
CA VAL A 51 -9.84 10.91 4.77
C VAL A 51 -9.17 12.17 4.23
N LEU A 52 -7.89 12.39 4.55
CA LEU A 52 -7.16 13.62 4.17
C LEU A 52 -6.84 13.65 2.67
N GLY A 53 -6.72 12.48 2.02
CA GLY A 53 -6.51 12.38 0.59
C GLY A 53 -7.55 13.19 -0.21
N PRO A 54 -8.84 12.86 -0.14
CA PRO A 54 -9.89 13.61 -0.82
C PRO A 54 -10.06 15.05 -0.32
N LEU A 55 -9.91 15.29 1.00
CA LEU A 55 -10.10 16.60 1.59
C LEU A 55 -9.04 17.61 1.13
N LEU A 56 -7.78 17.19 1.07
CA LEU A 56 -6.66 18.06 0.68
C LEU A 56 -6.46 18.12 -0.84
N ALA A 57 -6.99 17.17 -1.60
CA ALA A 57 -6.84 17.15 -3.06
C ALA A 57 -7.42 18.42 -3.72
N VAL A 58 -8.58 18.90 -3.27
CA VAL A 58 -9.26 20.09 -3.85
C VAL A 58 -8.46 21.37 -3.60
N PRO A 59 -8.07 21.73 -2.37
CA PRO A 59 -7.28 22.95 -2.15
C PRO A 59 -5.88 22.88 -2.77
N LEU A 60 -5.23 21.70 -2.79
CA LEU A 60 -3.91 21.56 -3.37
C LEU A 60 -3.92 21.57 -4.90
N SER A 61 -4.97 21.07 -5.55
CA SER A 61 -5.09 21.14 -7.02
C SER A 61 -5.14 22.56 -7.56
N ARG A 62 -5.54 23.53 -6.72
CA ARG A 62 -5.55 24.96 -7.07
C ARG A 62 -4.17 25.62 -6.94
N ARG A 63 -3.21 24.95 -6.33
CA ARG A 63 -1.84 25.44 -6.14
C ARG A 63 -0.94 24.96 -7.27
N SER A 64 0.22 25.62 -7.43
CA SER A 64 1.22 25.14 -8.39
C SER A 64 1.74 23.76 -7.98
N PRO A 65 2.13 22.89 -8.93
CA PRO A 65 2.71 21.57 -8.64
C PRO A 65 3.91 21.66 -7.68
N ARG A 66 4.69 22.74 -7.80
CA ARG A 66 5.80 23.03 -6.88
C ARG A 66 5.31 23.13 -5.43
N VAL A 67 4.30 23.94 -5.17
CA VAL A 67 3.77 24.14 -3.79
C VAL A 67 3.15 22.85 -3.27
N ALA A 68 2.30 22.20 -4.08
CA ALA A 68 1.59 20.99 -3.67
C ALA A 68 2.56 19.84 -3.30
N LEU A 69 3.54 19.54 -4.17
CA LEU A 69 4.47 18.45 -3.96
C LEU A 69 5.50 18.75 -2.85
N THR A 70 5.99 20.01 -2.77
CA THR A 70 6.93 20.40 -1.71
C THR A 70 6.24 20.38 -0.34
N ALA A 71 5.04 20.95 -0.24
CA ALA A 71 4.26 20.92 1.01
C ALA A 71 3.96 19.48 1.45
N ALA A 72 3.66 18.59 0.50
CA ALA A 72 3.44 17.17 0.79
C ALA A 72 4.67 16.50 1.38
N LEU A 73 5.87 16.69 0.79
CA LEU A 73 7.12 16.14 1.36
C LEU A 73 7.49 16.78 2.70
N VAL A 74 7.26 18.09 2.86
CA VAL A 74 7.50 18.79 4.14
C VAL A 74 6.57 18.21 5.22
N ALA A 75 5.30 17.93 4.91
CA ALA A 75 4.39 17.31 5.85
C ALA A 75 4.86 15.90 6.26
N VAL A 76 5.35 15.08 5.30
CA VAL A 76 5.94 13.76 5.59
C VAL A 76 7.18 13.90 6.47
N ALA A 77 8.10 14.81 6.14
CA ALA A 77 9.32 15.04 6.91
C ALA A 77 9.00 15.49 8.35
N LEU A 78 8.11 16.46 8.51
CA LEU A 78 7.68 16.95 9.83
C LEU A 78 6.97 15.85 10.62
N GLY A 79 6.10 15.07 9.97
CA GLY A 79 5.41 13.95 10.62
C GLY A 79 6.38 12.90 11.15
N ASN A 80 7.41 12.54 10.37
CA ASN A 80 8.46 11.62 10.80
C ASN A 80 9.34 12.22 11.90
N ALA A 81 9.66 13.51 11.83
CA ALA A 81 10.36 14.20 12.90
C ALA A 81 9.56 14.19 14.21
N VAL A 82 8.26 14.45 14.16
CA VAL A 82 7.37 14.36 15.33
C VAL A 82 7.34 12.92 15.87
N CYS A 83 7.25 11.90 15.02
CA CYS A 83 7.35 10.51 15.45
C CYS A 83 8.68 10.21 16.12
N ALA A 84 9.80 10.67 15.56
CA ALA A 84 11.14 10.41 16.08
C ALA A 84 11.37 10.95 17.51
N VAL A 85 10.74 12.10 17.85
CA VAL A 85 10.82 12.69 19.19
C VAL A 85 9.65 12.35 20.10
N ALA A 86 8.72 11.49 19.64
CA ALA A 86 7.53 11.18 20.40
C ALA A 86 7.85 10.48 21.73
N GLY A 87 7.39 11.06 22.85
CA GLY A 87 7.44 10.46 24.19
C GLY A 87 6.15 9.72 24.56
N SER A 88 5.12 9.75 23.70
CA SER A 88 3.83 9.09 23.95
C SER A 88 3.20 8.63 22.64
N LEU A 89 2.31 7.62 22.75
CA LEU A 89 1.59 7.09 21.59
C LEU A 89 0.72 8.17 20.90
N PRO A 90 -0.05 9.02 21.59
CA PRO A 90 -0.81 10.10 20.92
C PRO A 90 0.06 11.05 20.12
N THR A 91 1.25 11.40 20.61
CA THR A 91 2.21 12.24 19.87
C THR A 91 2.69 11.56 18.60
N ALA A 92 3.03 10.27 18.68
CA ALA A 92 3.39 9.47 17.50
C ALA A 92 2.23 9.36 16.51
N MET A 93 0.98 9.19 16.98
CA MET A 93 -0.22 9.20 16.14
C MET A 93 -0.43 10.54 15.41
N ALA A 94 -0.19 11.66 16.09
CA ALA A 94 -0.25 12.99 15.45
C ALA A 94 0.80 13.11 14.32
N GLY A 95 2.02 12.62 14.56
CA GLY A 95 3.05 12.51 13.52
C GLY A 95 2.59 11.66 12.33
N ARG A 96 1.97 10.49 12.58
CA ARG A 96 1.44 9.61 11.53
C ARG A 96 0.31 10.26 10.71
N LEU A 97 -0.53 11.10 11.33
CA LEU A 97 -1.54 11.88 10.59
C LEU A 97 -0.89 12.91 9.66
N LEU A 98 0.18 13.59 10.09
CA LEU A 98 0.95 14.50 9.23
C LEU A 98 1.60 13.76 8.05
N VAL A 99 2.20 12.59 8.31
CA VAL A 99 2.73 11.72 7.24
C VAL A 99 1.64 11.34 6.26
N ALA A 100 0.47 10.91 6.75
CA ALA A 100 -0.67 10.52 5.92
C ALA A 100 -1.16 11.70 5.06
N ALA A 101 -1.24 12.92 5.62
CA ALA A 101 -1.62 14.12 4.88
C ALA A 101 -0.67 14.37 3.70
N GLY A 102 0.65 14.28 3.92
CA GLY A 102 1.65 14.45 2.87
C GLY A 102 1.63 13.32 1.85
N ALA A 103 1.70 12.06 2.30
CA ALA A 103 1.77 10.88 1.44
C ALA A 103 0.55 10.76 0.51
N SER A 104 -0.66 11.06 1.03
CA SER A 104 -1.91 11.01 0.26
C SER A 104 -1.95 12.03 -0.88
N GLN A 105 -1.18 13.10 -0.80
CA GLN A 105 -1.11 14.12 -1.84
C GLN A 105 0.08 13.90 -2.78
N PHE A 106 1.24 13.49 -2.26
CA PHE A 106 2.45 13.41 -3.07
C PHE A 106 2.33 12.42 -4.22
N THR A 107 1.99 11.16 -3.95
CA THR A 107 2.00 10.08 -4.94
C THR A 107 1.07 10.35 -6.14
N PRO A 108 -0.21 10.76 -5.96
CA PRO A 108 -1.08 11.08 -7.09
C PRO A 108 -0.61 12.29 -7.89
N HIS A 109 -0.16 13.37 -7.20
CA HIS A 109 0.32 14.56 -7.88
C HIS A 109 1.64 14.31 -8.62
N ALA A 110 2.56 13.54 -8.04
CA ALA A 110 3.82 13.16 -8.67
C ALA A 110 3.58 12.33 -9.94
N SER A 111 2.67 11.36 -9.87
CA SER A 111 2.27 10.52 -11.02
C SER A 111 1.65 11.34 -12.15
N SER A 112 0.70 12.21 -11.81
CA SER A 112 0.06 13.11 -12.79
C SER A 112 1.07 14.06 -13.44
N LEU A 113 1.94 14.65 -12.64
CA LEU A 113 2.98 15.57 -13.14
C LEU A 113 3.99 14.86 -14.02
N ALA A 114 4.42 13.64 -13.65
CA ALA A 114 5.35 12.85 -14.45
C ALA A 114 4.78 12.51 -15.83
N ALA A 115 3.49 12.15 -15.89
CA ALA A 115 2.80 11.91 -17.15
C ALA A 115 2.69 13.17 -18.02
N ALA A 116 2.40 14.31 -17.38
CA ALA A 116 2.22 15.60 -18.06
C ALA A 116 3.53 16.20 -18.59
N LEU A 117 4.65 16.02 -17.88
CA LEU A 117 5.97 16.50 -18.30
C LEU A 117 6.68 15.55 -19.27
N ALA A 118 6.11 14.40 -19.55
CA ALA A 118 6.71 13.40 -20.44
C ALA A 118 6.68 13.87 -21.91
N PRO A 119 7.73 13.56 -22.68
CA PRO A 119 7.69 13.73 -24.14
C PRO A 119 6.52 12.95 -24.77
N LYS A 120 6.01 13.42 -25.91
CA LYS A 120 4.93 12.73 -26.66
C LYS A 120 5.27 11.24 -26.81
N GLY A 121 4.33 10.36 -26.47
CA GLY A 121 4.46 8.89 -26.55
C GLY A 121 5.29 8.25 -25.41
N ARG A 122 5.77 9.02 -24.40
CA ARG A 122 6.58 8.49 -23.29
C ARG A 122 5.94 8.68 -21.90
N SER A 123 4.69 9.07 -21.84
CA SER A 123 3.97 9.30 -20.58
C SER A 123 3.93 8.03 -19.71
N GLY A 124 3.72 6.85 -20.31
CA GLY A 124 3.75 5.58 -19.63
C GLY A 124 5.11 5.27 -18.96
N LYS A 125 6.23 5.57 -19.65
CA LYS A 125 7.57 5.38 -19.07
C LYS A 125 7.82 6.30 -17.87
N SER A 126 7.39 7.55 -17.96
CA SER A 126 7.55 8.52 -16.87
C SER A 126 6.68 8.16 -15.67
N LEU A 127 5.46 7.68 -15.90
CA LEU A 127 4.57 7.17 -14.85
C LEU A 127 5.17 5.92 -14.19
N ALA A 128 5.65 4.96 -15.00
CA ALA A 128 6.29 3.75 -14.50
C ALA A 128 7.51 4.05 -13.63
N LEU A 129 8.34 5.05 -13.97
CA LEU A 129 9.47 5.47 -13.16
C LEU A 129 9.03 5.99 -11.77
N VAL A 130 7.96 6.77 -11.69
CA VAL A 130 7.45 7.30 -10.41
C VAL A 130 6.82 6.18 -9.59
N THR A 131 6.04 5.30 -10.20
CA THR A 131 5.42 4.16 -9.48
C THR A 131 6.44 3.12 -9.06
N SER A 132 7.53 2.91 -9.84
CA SER A 132 8.62 2.02 -9.42
C SER A 132 9.31 2.51 -8.14
N GLY A 133 9.35 3.83 -7.90
CA GLY A 133 9.81 4.37 -6.62
C GLY A 133 9.04 3.81 -5.44
N LEU A 134 7.69 3.80 -5.52
CA LEU A 134 6.83 3.25 -4.46
C LEU A 134 7.09 1.75 -4.22
N VAL A 135 7.22 0.97 -5.31
CA VAL A 135 7.52 -0.47 -5.23
C VAL A 135 8.90 -0.70 -4.61
N MET A 136 9.92 0.04 -5.06
CA MET A 136 11.28 -0.08 -4.50
C MET A 136 11.34 0.35 -3.03
N GLY A 137 10.49 1.30 -2.62
CA GLY A 137 10.32 1.67 -1.22
C GLY A 137 9.86 0.49 -0.36
N SER A 138 8.89 -0.30 -0.84
CA SER A 138 8.43 -1.49 -0.12
C SER A 138 9.45 -2.63 -0.18
N VAL A 139 10.14 -2.85 -1.29
CA VAL A 139 11.07 -3.99 -1.49
C VAL A 139 12.42 -3.77 -0.82
N VAL A 140 12.97 -2.57 -0.90
CA VAL A 140 14.30 -2.23 -0.39
C VAL A 140 14.23 -1.32 0.83
N GLY A 141 13.39 -0.28 0.75
CA GLY A 141 13.29 0.73 1.80
C GLY A 141 12.80 0.17 3.12
N VAL A 142 11.75 -0.66 3.09
CA VAL A 142 11.17 -1.27 4.31
C VAL A 142 12.16 -2.20 5.01
N PRO A 143 12.78 -3.18 4.34
CA PRO A 143 13.79 -4.03 4.97
C PRO A 143 14.99 -3.24 5.50
N SER A 144 15.49 -2.27 4.71
CA SER A 144 16.60 -1.42 5.14
C SER A 144 16.25 -0.58 6.37
N GLY A 145 15.03 -0.03 6.42
CA GLY A 145 14.54 0.72 7.57
C GLY A 145 14.31 -0.17 8.80
N THR A 146 13.81 -1.40 8.61
CA THR A 146 13.65 -2.37 9.70
C THR A 146 14.99 -2.79 10.27
N TRP A 147 15.97 -3.08 9.41
CA TRP A 147 17.34 -3.36 9.81
C TRP A 147 17.99 -2.16 10.53
N ALA A 148 17.84 -0.95 9.99
CA ALA A 148 18.37 0.26 10.61
C ALA A 148 17.76 0.50 12.00
N ALA A 149 16.47 0.22 12.17
CA ALA A 149 15.82 0.32 13.46
C ALA A 149 16.31 -0.72 14.46
N ASP A 150 16.67 -1.92 14.00
CA ASP A 150 17.27 -2.96 14.83
C ASP A 150 18.66 -2.56 15.36
N VAL A 151 19.47 -1.92 14.50
CA VAL A 151 20.85 -1.54 14.84
C VAL A 151 20.94 -0.20 15.59
N PHE A 152 20.20 0.79 15.13
CA PHE A 152 20.29 2.18 15.62
C PHE A 152 19.10 2.62 16.47
N GLY A 153 18.03 1.82 16.52
CA GLY A 153 16.77 2.17 17.14
C GLY A 153 15.80 2.86 16.18
N TRP A 154 14.50 2.78 16.50
CA TRP A 154 13.44 3.31 15.65
C TRP A 154 13.42 4.85 15.56
N ARG A 155 13.78 5.57 16.63
CA ARG A 155 13.82 7.04 16.63
C ARG A 155 14.86 7.62 15.67
N PRO A 156 16.15 7.23 15.72
CA PRO A 156 17.13 7.67 14.73
C PRO A 156 16.76 7.28 13.30
N THR A 157 16.14 6.12 13.09
CA THR A 157 15.71 5.67 11.77
C THR A 157 14.61 6.57 11.20
N LEU A 158 13.60 6.94 11.98
CA LEU A 158 12.57 7.89 11.54
C LEU A 158 13.14 9.33 11.38
N ALA A 159 14.09 9.75 12.22
CA ALA A 159 14.79 11.01 12.05
C ALA A 159 15.59 11.05 10.73
N ALA A 160 16.28 9.96 10.39
CA ALA A 160 16.97 9.82 9.11
C ALA A 160 16.01 9.86 7.91
N LEU A 161 14.85 9.21 8.02
CA LEU A 161 13.81 9.25 6.98
C LEU A 161 13.21 10.66 6.84
N ALA A 162 13.00 11.38 7.95
CA ALA A 162 12.60 12.78 7.95
C ALA A 162 13.63 13.67 7.24
N ALA A 163 14.92 13.53 7.58
CA ALA A 163 16.01 14.27 6.96
C ALA A 163 16.14 13.96 5.46
N ALA A 164 16.08 12.69 5.07
CA ALA A 164 16.10 12.28 3.66
C ALA A 164 14.93 12.87 2.87
N THR A 165 13.72 12.86 3.45
CA THR A 165 12.53 13.44 2.83
C THR A 165 12.64 14.96 2.69
N ALA A 166 13.14 15.65 3.70
CA ALA A 166 13.41 17.08 3.66
C ALA A 166 14.49 17.42 2.62
N ALA A 167 15.56 16.62 2.54
CA ALA A 167 16.62 16.79 1.56
C ALA A 167 16.13 16.67 0.10
N VAL A 168 15.14 15.82 -0.16
CA VAL A 168 14.50 15.70 -1.49
C VAL A 168 13.55 16.86 -1.76
N ALA A 169 12.87 17.40 -0.76
CA ALA A 169 11.93 18.51 -0.93
C ALA A 169 12.60 19.78 -1.49
N VAL A 170 13.86 20.06 -1.10
CA VAL A 170 14.61 21.25 -1.54
C VAL A 170 14.88 21.24 -3.06
N PRO A 171 15.57 20.24 -3.64
CA PRO A 171 15.82 20.19 -5.08
C PRO A 171 14.53 20.01 -5.90
N LEU A 172 13.50 19.37 -5.33
CA LEU A 172 12.18 19.28 -5.98
C LEU A 172 11.54 20.66 -6.11
N ALA A 173 11.56 21.46 -5.04
CA ALA A 173 11.04 22.82 -5.04
C ALA A 173 11.78 23.72 -6.04
N ALA A 174 13.10 23.55 -6.18
CA ALA A 174 13.90 24.28 -7.16
C ALA A 174 13.59 23.80 -8.60
N GLY A 175 13.54 22.49 -8.82
CA GLY A 175 13.33 21.87 -10.13
C GLY A 175 11.94 22.11 -10.72
N LEU A 176 10.93 22.41 -9.90
CA LEU A 176 9.55 22.66 -10.33
C LEU A 176 9.20 24.15 -10.50
N ARG A 177 10.20 25.05 -10.46
CA ARG A 177 9.96 26.47 -10.79
C ARG A 177 9.43 26.62 -12.21
N GLY A 178 8.38 27.44 -12.36
CA GLY A 178 7.79 27.73 -13.67
C GLY A 178 6.90 26.63 -14.27
N VAL A 179 6.66 25.52 -13.55
CA VAL A 179 5.72 24.49 -14.01
C VAL A 179 4.29 24.96 -13.76
N ALA A 180 3.51 25.07 -14.84
CA ALA A 180 2.12 25.48 -14.78
C ALA A 180 1.23 24.45 -14.08
N SER A 181 0.19 24.91 -13.39
CA SER A 181 -0.81 24.06 -12.76
C SER A 181 -1.70 23.41 -13.84
N GLN A 182 -1.83 22.09 -13.78
CA GLN A 182 -2.76 21.35 -14.62
C GLN A 182 -3.97 20.99 -13.76
N HIS A 183 -5.04 21.74 -13.91
CA HIS A 183 -6.28 21.54 -13.15
C HIS A 183 -7.04 20.33 -13.69
N THR A 184 -7.05 19.24 -12.97
CA THR A 184 -7.95 18.10 -13.17
C THR A 184 -8.61 17.69 -11.86
N ALA A 185 -9.31 18.65 -11.24
CA ALA A 185 -10.11 18.34 -10.06
C ALA A 185 -11.39 17.60 -10.49
N GLN A 186 -11.42 16.28 -10.29
CA GLN A 186 -12.65 15.49 -10.45
C GLN A 186 -13.68 15.88 -9.38
N ARG A 187 -14.93 16.08 -9.80
CA ARG A 187 -16.01 16.44 -8.88
C ARG A 187 -16.35 15.27 -7.96
N PRO A 188 -16.51 15.49 -6.64
CA PRO A 188 -16.83 14.43 -5.67
C PRO A 188 -18.09 13.62 -6.04
N ARG A 189 -19.05 14.23 -6.70
CA ARG A 189 -20.31 13.60 -7.13
C ARG A 189 -20.12 12.48 -8.15
N GLU A 190 -19.10 12.57 -8.99
CA GLU A 190 -18.78 11.56 -10.01
C GLU A 190 -18.22 10.29 -9.37
N ARG A 191 -17.57 10.39 -8.19
CA ARG A 191 -17.02 9.26 -7.45
C ARG A 191 -18.12 8.28 -7.01
N PHE A 192 -19.26 8.79 -6.55
CA PHE A 192 -20.37 7.94 -6.11
C PHE A 192 -21.15 7.31 -7.28
N ALA A 193 -21.13 7.92 -8.46
CA ALA A 193 -21.78 7.35 -9.63
C ALA A 193 -21.14 6.02 -10.07
N ALA A 194 -19.82 5.86 -9.94
CA ALA A 194 -19.12 4.62 -10.26
C ALA A 194 -19.54 3.44 -9.37
N LEU A 195 -19.98 3.70 -8.13
CA LEU A 195 -20.48 2.67 -7.20
C LEU A 195 -21.86 2.09 -7.58
N ARG A 196 -22.58 2.69 -8.52
CA ARG A 196 -23.88 2.17 -8.95
C ARG A 196 -23.78 0.84 -9.69
N GLY A 197 -22.64 0.56 -10.33
CA GLY A 197 -22.42 -0.70 -11.04
C GLY A 197 -22.24 -1.89 -10.07
N PRO A 198 -23.10 -2.95 -10.15
CA PRO A 198 -23.00 -4.08 -9.22
C PRO A 198 -21.69 -4.84 -9.37
N LEU A 199 -21.14 -4.94 -10.59
CA LEU A 199 -19.86 -5.60 -10.83
C LEU A 199 -18.68 -4.78 -10.26
N VAL A 200 -18.73 -3.43 -10.37
CA VAL A 200 -17.72 -2.54 -9.75
C VAL A 200 -17.70 -2.74 -8.24
N ARG A 201 -18.89 -2.79 -7.60
CA ARG A 201 -18.97 -3.05 -6.15
C ARG A 201 -18.36 -4.40 -5.77
N MET A 202 -18.60 -5.46 -6.55
CA MET A 202 -18.00 -6.77 -6.29
C MET A 202 -16.47 -6.72 -6.41
N VAL A 203 -15.92 -6.03 -7.41
CA VAL A 203 -14.45 -5.82 -7.55
C VAL A 203 -13.89 -5.14 -6.30
N LEU A 204 -14.52 -4.05 -5.84
CA LEU A 204 -14.12 -3.33 -4.63
C LEU A 204 -14.26 -4.19 -3.36
N THR A 205 -15.27 -5.06 -3.30
CA THR A 205 -15.45 -6.02 -2.19
C THR A 205 -14.32 -7.06 -2.15
N VAL A 206 -13.88 -7.57 -3.29
CA VAL A 206 -12.70 -8.46 -3.36
C VAL A 206 -11.46 -7.73 -2.85
N THR A 207 -11.24 -6.49 -3.32
CA THR A 207 -10.11 -5.68 -2.88
C THR A 207 -10.13 -5.44 -1.36
N ILE A 208 -11.27 -5.06 -0.78
CA ILE A 208 -11.32 -4.74 0.65
C ILE A 208 -11.04 -5.96 1.52
N PHE A 209 -11.61 -7.12 1.20
CA PHE A 209 -11.33 -8.36 1.96
C PHE A 209 -9.86 -8.78 1.86
N ALA A 210 -9.27 -8.73 0.65
CA ALA A 210 -7.87 -9.06 0.45
C ALA A 210 -6.96 -8.12 1.24
N VAL A 211 -7.23 -6.81 1.20
CA VAL A 211 -6.42 -5.80 1.89
C VAL A 211 -6.59 -5.87 3.41
N ILE A 212 -7.80 -6.10 3.93
CA ILE A 212 -8.00 -6.31 5.38
C ILE A 212 -7.15 -7.49 5.84
N ALA A 213 -7.19 -8.62 5.11
CA ALA A 213 -6.41 -9.81 5.43
C ALA A 213 -4.90 -9.53 5.41
N GLU A 214 -4.43 -8.89 4.35
CA GLU A 214 -3.02 -8.54 4.15
C GLU A 214 -2.50 -7.63 5.28
N TYR A 215 -3.19 -6.53 5.56
CA TYR A 215 -2.76 -5.59 6.57
C TYR A 215 -2.96 -6.06 8.00
N ALA A 216 -3.89 -6.97 8.28
CA ALA A 216 -3.99 -7.63 9.57
C ALA A 216 -2.70 -8.38 9.92
N VAL A 217 -2.11 -9.09 8.95
CA VAL A 217 -0.87 -9.85 9.15
C VAL A 217 0.36 -8.95 9.00
N LEU A 218 0.40 -8.08 7.99
CA LEU A 218 1.57 -7.24 7.70
C LEU A 218 1.86 -6.24 8.82
N THR A 219 0.83 -5.63 9.40
CA THR A 219 0.97 -4.71 10.52
C THR A 219 1.69 -5.38 11.69
N TYR A 220 1.38 -6.64 11.96
CA TYR A 220 1.92 -7.39 13.11
C TYR A 220 2.91 -8.48 12.69
N ALA A 221 3.57 -8.33 11.53
CA ALA A 221 4.50 -9.32 11.00
C ALA A 221 5.63 -9.64 11.99
N ALA A 222 6.19 -8.64 12.68
CA ALA A 222 7.19 -8.82 13.72
C ALA A 222 6.72 -9.79 14.81
N THR A 223 5.46 -9.70 15.22
CA THR A 223 4.86 -10.54 16.27
C THR A 223 4.48 -11.93 15.74
N VAL A 224 3.93 -12.01 14.52
CA VAL A 224 3.55 -13.29 13.89
C VAL A 224 4.77 -14.16 13.63
N PHE A 225 5.89 -13.56 13.21
CA PHE A 225 7.14 -14.26 12.89
C PHE A 225 8.16 -14.24 14.02
N ALA A 226 7.79 -13.81 15.23
CA ALA A 226 8.71 -13.74 16.38
C ALA A 226 9.43 -15.07 16.65
N GLY A 227 8.73 -16.21 16.49
CA GLY A 227 9.32 -17.55 16.62
C GLY A 227 10.42 -17.84 15.60
N ALA A 228 10.22 -17.41 14.34
CA ALA A 228 11.20 -17.62 13.26
C ALA A 228 12.37 -16.64 13.36
N THR A 229 12.14 -15.43 13.83
CA THR A 229 13.13 -14.35 13.88
C THR A 229 13.88 -14.30 15.23
N ALA A 230 13.42 -15.05 16.22
CA ALA A 230 13.88 -14.94 17.63
C ALA A 230 13.79 -13.50 18.18
N GLY A 231 12.86 -12.70 17.63
CA GLY A 231 12.69 -11.29 17.95
C GLY A 231 13.71 -10.34 17.29
N GLU A 232 14.65 -10.86 16.48
CA GLU A 232 15.68 -10.05 15.81
C GLU A 232 15.09 -9.29 14.61
N GLY A 233 15.19 -7.95 14.63
CA GLY A 233 14.72 -7.09 13.54
C GLY A 233 15.47 -7.31 12.23
N SER A 234 16.75 -7.66 12.29
CA SER A 234 17.57 -8.01 11.13
C SER A 234 17.03 -9.24 10.39
N ARG A 235 16.59 -10.29 11.11
CA ARG A 235 15.94 -11.45 10.51
C ARG A 235 14.57 -11.11 9.93
N LEU A 236 13.80 -10.25 10.65
CA LEU A 236 12.54 -9.74 10.12
C LEU A 236 12.75 -8.94 8.82
N ALA A 237 13.80 -8.13 8.75
CA ALA A 237 14.15 -7.39 7.53
C ALA A 237 14.37 -8.33 6.33
N VAL A 238 15.03 -9.48 6.54
CA VAL A 238 15.20 -10.51 5.49
C VAL A 238 13.86 -11.09 5.05
N LEU A 239 12.93 -11.36 6.00
CA LEU A 239 11.59 -11.84 5.68
C LEU A 239 10.79 -10.80 4.88
N LEU A 240 10.82 -9.53 5.28
CA LEU A 240 10.16 -8.45 4.55
C LEU A 240 10.77 -8.22 3.16
N PHE A 241 12.09 -8.41 3.01
CA PHE A 241 12.75 -8.38 1.71
C PHE A 241 12.28 -9.53 0.81
N ALA A 242 12.18 -10.74 1.36
CA ALA A 242 11.66 -11.90 0.65
C ALA A 242 10.20 -11.71 0.19
N PHE A 243 9.35 -11.10 1.06
CA PHE A 243 8.00 -10.68 0.70
C PHE A 243 7.99 -9.67 -0.46
N GLY A 244 8.84 -8.65 -0.39
CA GLY A 244 8.99 -7.64 -1.45
C GLY A 244 9.44 -8.24 -2.78
N LEU A 245 10.45 -9.12 -2.76
CA LEU A 245 10.90 -9.85 -3.96
C LEU A 245 9.80 -10.73 -4.54
N GLY A 246 9.06 -11.45 -3.69
CA GLY A 246 7.87 -12.18 -4.10
C GLY A 246 6.87 -11.25 -4.78
N GLY A 247 6.65 -10.07 -4.22
CA GLY A 247 5.77 -9.04 -4.79
C GLY A 247 6.19 -8.57 -6.17
N LEU A 248 7.49 -8.39 -6.42
CA LEU A 248 7.99 -8.06 -7.77
C LEU A 248 7.66 -9.17 -8.76
N VAL A 249 7.88 -10.44 -8.38
CA VAL A 249 7.53 -11.61 -9.20
C VAL A 249 6.03 -11.64 -9.48
N GLY A 250 5.19 -11.47 -8.45
CA GLY A 250 3.73 -11.45 -8.58
C GLY A 250 3.23 -10.36 -9.51
N ASN A 251 3.76 -9.15 -9.37
CA ASN A 251 3.43 -8.02 -10.23
C ASN A 251 3.88 -8.24 -11.69
N PHE A 252 5.06 -8.84 -11.88
CA PHE A 252 5.55 -9.22 -13.22
C PHE A 252 4.64 -10.27 -13.87
N LEU A 253 4.26 -11.31 -13.13
CA LEU A 253 3.32 -12.35 -13.60
C LEU A 253 1.96 -11.73 -13.97
N ALA A 254 1.44 -10.81 -13.14
CA ALA A 254 0.22 -10.09 -13.45
C ALA A 254 0.34 -9.35 -14.80
N GLY A 255 1.40 -8.58 -15.01
CA GLY A 255 1.64 -7.84 -16.25
C GLY A 255 1.78 -8.77 -17.47
N ALA A 256 2.46 -9.93 -17.33
CA ALA A 256 2.69 -10.86 -18.43
C ALA A 256 1.43 -11.64 -18.86
N TYR A 257 0.47 -11.82 -17.95
CA TYR A 257 -0.69 -12.69 -18.19
C TYR A 257 -2.03 -11.95 -18.22
N MET A 258 -2.12 -10.67 -17.79
CA MET A 258 -3.40 -9.94 -17.67
C MET A 258 -4.13 -9.79 -19.02
N ASP A 259 -3.40 -9.68 -20.13
CA ASP A 259 -3.99 -9.53 -21.47
C ASP A 259 -4.32 -10.87 -22.14
N ARG A 260 -3.96 -12.01 -21.52
CA ARG A 260 -4.25 -13.34 -22.03
C ARG A 260 -5.63 -13.82 -21.58
N PRO A 261 -6.24 -14.83 -22.22
CA PRO A 261 -7.50 -15.42 -21.77
C PRO A 261 -7.46 -15.89 -20.30
N ALA A 262 -6.28 -16.37 -19.84
CA ALA A 262 -6.02 -16.73 -18.44
C ALA A 262 -6.04 -15.53 -17.48
N GLY A 263 -5.79 -14.32 -17.97
CA GLY A 263 -5.75 -13.07 -17.18
C GLY A 263 -7.03 -12.80 -16.40
N ARG A 264 -8.17 -13.25 -16.93
CA ARG A 264 -9.45 -13.17 -16.25
C ARG A 264 -9.47 -13.87 -14.88
N ARG A 265 -8.64 -14.92 -14.68
CA ARG A 265 -8.56 -15.72 -13.45
C ARG A 265 -7.42 -15.29 -12.53
N LEU A 266 -6.58 -14.32 -12.91
CA LEU A 266 -5.41 -13.90 -12.12
C LEU A 266 -5.78 -13.45 -10.71
N VAL A 267 -6.87 -12.68 -10.57
CA VAL A 267 -7.35 -12.24 -9.26
C VAL A 267 -7.77 -13.44 -8.41
N LEU A 268 -8.49 -14.40 -9.00
CA LEU A 268 -8.88 -15.63 -8.29
C LEU A 268 -7.64 -16.43 -7.82
N VAL A 269 -6.65 -16.61 -8.70
CA VAL A 269 -5.38 -17.29 -8.36
C VAL A 269 -4.65 -16.55 -7.24
N SER A 270 -4.63 -15.22 -7.30
CA SER A 270 -4.01 -14.38 -6.29
C SER A 270 -4.67 -14.56 -4.92
N VAL A 271 -5.98 -14.31 -4.81
CA VAL A 271 -6.67 -14.40 -3.50
C VAL A 271 -6.75 -15.83 -2.97
N ALA A 272 -6.83 -16.84 -3.84
CA ALA A 272 -6.74 -18.25 -3.44
C ALA A 272 -5.33 -18.60 -2.93
N GLY A 273 -4.29 -18.15 -3.63
CA GLY A 273 -2.90 -18.32 -3.20
C GLY A 273 -2.61 -17.62 -1.87
N MET A 274 -3.13 -16.40 -1.66
CA MET A 274 -3.07 -15.73 -0.35
C MET A 274 -3.77 -16.54 0.73
N THR A 275 -4.94 -17.11 0.42
CA THR A 275 -5.67 -17.97 1.37
C THR A 275 -4.79 -19.17 1.78
N VAL A 276 -4.17 -19.84 0.82
CA VAL A 276 -3.26 -20.96 1.08
C VAL A 276 -2.05 -20.52 1.90
N ALA A 277 -1.43 -19.37 1.55
CA ALA A 277 -0.30 -18.81 2.28
C ALA A 277 -0.66 -18.56 3.75
N PHE A 278 -1.80 -17.92 4.01
CA PHE A 278 -2.24 -17.63 5.38
C PHE A 278 -2.66 -18.89 6.16
N LEU A 279 -3.25 -19.90 5.51
CA LEU A 279 -3.55 -21.20 6.16
C LEU A 279 -2.28 -21.97 6.54
N ALA A 280 -1.23 -21.89 5.72
CA ALA A 280 0.04 -22.57 5.99
C ALA A 280 0.92 -21.80 7.00
N MET A 281 0.70 -20.49 7.19
CA MET A 281 1.56 -19.62 7.97
C MET A 281 1.71 -20.03 9.44
N PRO A 282 0.69 -20.50 10.16
CA PRO A 282 0.84 -20.96 11.57
C PRO A 282 1.87 -22.09 11.72
N GLN A 283 2.00 -22.97 10.73
CA GLN A 283 2.96 -24.06 10.73
C GLN A 283 4.36 -23.60 10.29
N LEU A 284 4.39 -22.66 9.32
CA LEU A 284 5.64 -22.20 8.73
C LEU A 284 6.34 -21.11 9.55
N SER A 285 5.60 -20.30 10.31
CA SER A 285 6.14 -19.17 11.09
C SER A 285 6.99 -19.56 12.29
N GLY A 286 7.05 -20.84 12.65
CA GLY A 286 7.88 -21.35 13.74
C GLY A 286 9.36 -21.54 13.37
N SER A 287 9.73 -21.54 12.09
CA SER A 287 11.10 -21.67 11.61
C SER A 287 11.46 -20.62 10.58
N PHE A 288 12.72 -20.20 10.55
CA PHE A 288 13.15 -19.17 9.61
C PHE A 288 13.00 -19.59 8.12
N PRO A 289 13.40 -20.82 7.69
CA PRO A 289 13.15 -21.27 6.33
C PRO A 289 11.65 -21.35 5.98
N GLY A 290 10.83 -21.83 6.91
CA GLY A 290 9.37 -21.86 6.71
C GLY A 290 8.78 -20.46 6.55
N ALA A 291 9.20 -19.52 7.40
CA ALA A 291 8.80 -18.12 7.30
C ALA A 291 9.19 -17.48 5.95
N LEU A 292 10.40 -17.78 5.44
CA LEU A 292 10.82 -17.32 4.11
C LEU A 292 9.88 -17.83 3.00
N VAL A 293 9.54 -19.13 3.01
CA VAL A 293 8.61 -19.73 2.05
C VAL A 293 7.23 -19.05 2.16
N ALA A 294 6.72 -18.87 3.37
CA ALA A 294 5.44 -18.20 3.59
C ALA A 294 5.44 -16.75 3.06
N MET A 295 6.51 -16.00 3.33
CA MET A 295 6.64 -14.61 2.89
C MET A 295 6.77 -14.47 1.37
N VAL A 296 7.53 -15.36 0.71
CA VAL A 296 7.62 -15.37 -0.76
C VAL A 296 6.27 -15.72 -1.38
N LEU A 297 5.62 -16.79 -0.91
CA LEU A 297 4.31 -17.21 -1.42
C LEU A 297 3.26 -16.11 -1.25
N TRP A 298 3.22 -15.48 -0.07
CA TRP A 298 2.34 -14.34 0.19
C TRP A 298 2.71 -13.14 -0.69
N GLY A 299 3.99 -12.79 -0.81
CA GLY A 299 4.45 -11.70 -1.67
C GLY A 299 4.00 -11.88 -3.11
N VAL A 300 4.26 -13.06 -3.71
CA VAL A 300 3.85 -13.36 -5.10
C VAL A 300 2.34 -13.21 -5.25
N THR A 301 1.58 -13.84 -4.38
CA THR A 301 0.12 -13.85 -4.51
C THR A 301 -0.52 -12.53 -4.10
N GLY A 302 -0.01 -11.86 -3.08
CA GLY A 302 -0.55 -10.60 -2.57
C GLY A 302 -0.40 -9.42 -3.54
N TRP A 303 0.65 -9.37 -4.35
CA TRP A 303 0.84 -8.27 -5.30
C TRP A 303 0.27 -8.56 -6.69
N MET A 304 -0.05 -9.83 -6.99
CA MET A 304 -0.50 -10.23 -8.31
C MET A 304 -1.91 -9.71 -8.66
N TYR A 305 -2.79 -9.39 -7.69
CA TYR A 305 -4.16 -8.95 -7.99
C TYR A 305 -4.30 -7.47 -8.34
N ALA A 306 -3.35 -6.62 -7.94
CA ALA A 306 -3.51 -5.16 -7.99
C ALA A 306 -3.73 -4.62 -9.41
N ALA A 307 -2.86 -4.97 -10.36
CA ALA A 307 -2.96 -4.51 -11.74
C ALA A 307 -4.21 -5.07 -12.47
N PRO A 308 -4.52 -6.38 -12.39
CA PRO A 308 -5.77 -6.93 -12.95
C PRO A 308 -7.04 -6.29 -12.39
N GLN A 309 -7.08 -5.96 -11.09
CA GLN A 309 -8.23 -5.26 -10.50
C GLN A 309 -8.42 -3.87 -11.08
N GLN A 310 -7.34 -3.08 -11.21
CA GLN A 310 -7.40 -1.75 -11.82
C GLN A 310 -7.84 -1.82 -13.30
N HIS A 311 -7.29 -2.76 -14.07
CA HIS A 311 -7.68 -2.98 -15.46
C HIS A 311 -9.16 -3.35 -15.58
N ARG A 312 -9.66 -4.25 -14.71
CA ARG A 312 -11.05 -4.64 -14.65
C ARG A 312 -11.97 -3.46 -14.31
N LEU A 313 -11.59 -2.60 -13.36
CA LEU A 313 -12.36 -1.40 -13.00
C LEU A 313 -12.46 -0.42 -14.16
N LEU A 314 -11.36 -0.19 -14.90
CA LEU A 314 -11.37 0.66 -16.09
C LEU A 314 -12.36 0.12 -17.14
N ARG A 315 -12.37 -1.18 -17.38
CA ARG A 315 -13.28 -1.83 -18.34
C ARG A 315 -14.75 -1.78 -17.89
N LEU A 316 -15.04 -2.16 -16.64
CA LEU A 316 -16.41 -2.28 -16.13
C LEU A 316 -17.11 -0.94 -15.89
N ALA A 317 -16.37 0.08 -15.53
CA ALA A 317 -16.92 1.42 -15.27
C ALA A 317 -16.94 2.31 -16.51
N GLY A 318 -16.36 1.87 -17.65
CA GLY A 318 -16.35 2.63 -18.90
C GLY A 318 -15.82 4.06 -18.72
N PRO A 319 -16.60 5.12 -19.06
CA PRO A 319 -16.17 6.51 -18.90
C PRO A 319 -15.84 6.89 -17.45
N ALA A 320 -16.43 6.20 -16.45
CA ALA A 320 -16.15 6.40 -15.04
C ALA A 320 -14.98 5.54 -14.53
N GLY A 321 -14.25 4.85 -15.40
CA GLY A 321 -13.12 3.98 -15.07
C GLY A 321 -12.06 4.64 -14.19
N PRO A 322 -11.52 5.84 -14.54
CA PRO A 322 -10.55 6.53 -13.71
C PRO A 322 -11.06 6.84 -12.29
N VAL A 323 -12.36 7.13 -12.17
CA VAL A 323 -13.03 7.33 -10.88
C VAL A 323 -13.10 6.04 -10.08
N ALA A 324 -13.43 4.92 -10.73
CA ALA A 324 -13.50 3.61 -10.09
C ALA A 324 -12.11 3.15 -9.58
N VAL A 325 -11.04 3.42 -10.32
CA VAL A 325 -9.65 3.19 -9.87
C VAL A 325 -9.28 4.07 -8.69
N SER A 326 -9.68 5.34 -8.68
CA SER A 326 -9.47 6.24 -7.53
C SER A 326 -10.22 5.74 -6.28
N LEU A 327 -11.45 5.22 -6.45
CA LEU A 327 -12.19 4.58 -5.36
C LEU A 327 -11.50 3.33 -4.84
N ASN A 328 -10.92 2.51 -5.72
CA ASN A 328 -10.16 1.33 -5.32
C ASN A 328 -8.96 1.71 -4.43
N SER A 329 -8.27 2.80 -4.76
CA SER A 329 -7.20 3.32 -3.89
C SER A 329 -7.73 3.71 -2.50
N SER A 330 -8.90 4.35 -2.42
CA SER A 330 -9.54 4.66 -1.14
C SER A 330 -9.92 3.40 -0.36
N VAL A 331 -10.46 2.39 -1.06
CA VAL A 331 -10.81 1.08 -0.48
C VAL A 331 -9.58 0.35 0.07
N ILE A 332 -8.42 0.45 -0.60
CA ILE A 332 -7.15 -0.10 -0.11
C ILE A 332 -6.81 0.51 1.26
N TYR A 333 -6.82 1.82 1.41
CA TYR A 333 -6.47 2.45 2.69
C TYR A 333 -7.52 2.24 3.79
N VAL A 334 -8.82 2.18 3.43
CA VAL A 334 -9.87 1.77 4.37
C VAL A 334 -9.65 0.32 4.81
N GLY A 335 -9.36 -0.59 3.86
CA GLY A 335 -9.02 -1.98 4.15
C GLY A 335 -7.79 -2.12 5.04
N ALA A 336 -6.74 -1.32 4.78
CA ALA A 336 -5.53 -1.29 5.59
C ALA A 336 -5.81 -0.82 7.04
N ALA A 337 -6.64 0.20 7.21
CA ALA A 337 -7.07 0.67 8.52
C ALA A 337 -7.86 -0.41 9.28
N LEU A 338 -8.84 -1.02 8.61
CA LEU A 338 -9.65 -2.10 9.20
C LEU A 338 -8.79 -3.33 9.53
N GLY A 339 -7.83 -3.68 8.66
CA GLY A 339 -6.91 -4.80 8.87
C GLY A 339 -6.02 -4.58 10.08
N GLY A 340 -5.35 -3.42 10.17
CA GLY A 340 -4.53 -3.07 11.32
C GLY A 340 -5.33 -3.03 12.62
N GLY A 341 -6.53 -2.43 12.60
CA GLY A 341 -7.43 -2.39 13.75
C GLY A 341 -7.93 -3.78 14.17
N ALA A 342 -8.43 -4.58 13.23
CA ALA A 342 -8.92 -5.94 13.50
C ALA A 342 -7.79 -6.86 13.99
N GLY A 343 -6.59 -6.76 13.37
CA GLY A 343 -5.42 -7.51 13.83
C GLY A 343 -5.03 -7.17 15.26
N GLY A 344 -5.06 -5.88 15.62
CA GLY A 344 -4.79 -5.43 16.98
C GLY A 344 -5.80 -5.95 18.00
N LEU A 345 -7.09 -5.91 17.68
CA LEU A 345 -8.14 -6.46 18.53
C LEU A 345 -7.98 -7.99 18.69
N PHE A 346 -7.65 -8.69 17.62
CA PHE A 346 -7.40 -10.13 17.65
C PHE A 346 -6.25 -10.49 18.57
N LEU A 347 -5.12 -9.76 18.48
CA LEU A 347 -3.94 -9.98 19.32
C LEU A 347 -4.19 -9.71 20.81
N GLY A 348 -5.18 -8.90 21.15
CA GLY A 348 -5.63 -8.70 22.52
C GLY A 348 -6.36 -9.92 23.12
N GLN A 349 -6.78 -10.89 22.30
CA GLN A 349 -7.64 -12.01 22.69
C GLN A 349 -7.04 -13.39 22.36
N ALA A 350 -6.10 -13.47 21.41
CA ALA A 350 -5.57 -14.74 20.90
C ALA A 350 -4.06 -14.68 20.65
N ALA A 351 -3.43 -15.86 20.63
CA ALA A 351 -2.00 -15.95 20.32
C ALA A 351 -1.68 -15.49 18.89
N PRO A 352 -0.58 -14.76 18.68
CA PRO A 352 -0.22 -14.15 17.40
C PRO A 352 -0.17 -15.12 16.21
N ARG A 353 0.25 -16.36 16.45
CA ARG A 353 0.33 -17.43 15.44
C ARG A 353 -1.01 -17.74 14.76
N TRP A 354 -2.14 -17.39 15.37
CA TRP A 354 -3.48 -17.63 14.83
C TRP A 354 -4.02 -16.46 14.01
N LEU A 355 -3.39 -15.30 14.06
CA LEU A 355 -3.80 -14.12 13.29
C LEU A 355 -3.88 -14.40 11.76
N PRO A 356 -2.95 -15.18 11.14
CA PRO A 356 -3.07 -15.55 9.73
C PRO A 356 -4.32 -16.36 9.41
N LEU A 357 -4.89 -17.14 10.35
CA LEU A 357 -6.15 -17.86 10.09
C LEU A 357 -7.35 -16.92 9.95
N MET A 358 -7.39 -15.83 10.73
CA MET A 358 -8.40 -14.78 10.53
C MET A 358 -8.24 -14.15 9.12
N ALA A 359 -7.00 -13.88 8.70
CA ALA A 359 -6.71 -13.37 7.36
C ALA A 359 -7.12 -14.38 6.27
N ALA A 360 -6.91 -15.68 6.48
CA ALA A 360 -7.32 -16.73 5.56
C ALA A 360 -8.86 -16.76 5.37
N VAL A 361 -9.65 -16.57 6.44
CA VAL A 361 -11.12 -16.49 6.35
C VAL A 361 -11.55 -15.28 5.50
N LEU A 362 -10.90 -14.14 5.67
CA LEU A 362 -11.17 -12.93 4.87
C LEU A 362 -10.80 -13.14 3.40
N CYS A 363 -9.64 -13.73 3.12
CA CYS A 363 -9.24 -14.08 1.75
C CYS A 363 -10.17 -15.12 1.13
N ALA A 364 -10.64 -16.10 1.87
CA ALA A 364 -11.65 -17.06 1.40
C ALA A 364 -12.97 -16.36 1.02
N SER A 365 -13.37 -15.33 1.77
CA SER A 365 -14.53 -14.49 1.42
C SER A 365 -14.27 -13.70 0.12
N ALA A 366 -13.03 -13.23 -0.11
CA ALA A 366 -12.62 -12.63 -1.39
C ALA A 366 -12.70 -13.67 -2.53
N VAL A 367 -12.25 -14.92 -2.32
CA VAL A 367 -12.35 -16.02 -3.29
C VAL A 367 -13.81 -16.27 -3.69
N VAL A 368 -14.72 -16.40 -2.71
CA VAL A 368 -16.16 -16.62 -2.97
C VAL A 368 -16.75 -15.45 -3.77
N THR A 369 -16.40 -14.22 -3.42
CA THR A 369 -16.87 -13.02 -4.13
C THR A 369 -16.33 -12.99 -5.55
N GLU A 370 -15.05 -13.33 -5.75
CA GLU A 370 -14.43 -13.38 -7.08
C GLU A 370 -15.05 -14.48 -7.97
N LEU A 371 -15.33 -15.65 -7.43
CA LEU A 371 -16.03 -16.72 -8.17
C LEU A 371 -17.41 -16.27 -8.63
N ARG A 372 -18.16 -15.57 -7.78
CA ARG A 372 -19.47 -15.00 -8.15
C ARG A 372 -19.32 -13.91 -9.24
N LEU A 373 -18.28 -13.08 -9.14
CA LEU A 373 -17.99 -12.04 -10.11
C LEU A 373 -17.66 -12.66 -11.49
N LEU A 374 -16.80 -13.68 -11.53
CA LEU A 374 -16.44 -14.39 -12.75
C LEU A 374 -17.63 -15.06 -13.45
N ARG A 375 -18.60 -15.53 -12.67
CA ARG A 375 -19.86 -16.10 -13.22
C ARG A 375 -20.74 -15.02 -13.86
N LYS A 376 -20.81 -13.82 -13.25
CA LYS A 376 -21.66 -12.71 -13.74
C LYS A 376 -20.99 -11.93 -14.89
N ASP A 377 -19.65 -11.85 -14.92
CA ASP A 377 -18.86 -11.16 -15.94
C ASP A 377 -18.50 -12.11 -17.10
N ARG A 378 -19.40 -13.02 -17.52
CA ARG A 378 -19.18 -13.86 -18.71
C ARG A 378 -19.26 -12.98 -19.95
N PRO A 379 -18.34 -13.14 -20.93
CA PRO A 379 -18.53 -12.54 -22.23
C PRO A 379 -19.87 -13.09 -22.79
N THR A 380 -20.75 -12.20 -23.24
CA THR A 380 -21.86 -12.62 -24.11
C THR A 380 -21.21 -13.24 -25.36
N GLU A 381 -21.49 -14.51 -25.61
CA GLU A 381 -21.11 -15.14 -26.87
C GLU A 381 -21.61 -14.24 -28.01
N PRO A 382 -20.75 -13.93 -29.00
CA PRO A 382 -21.23 -13.24 -30.20
C PRO A 382 -22.39 -14.05 -30.76
N ALA A 383 -23.50 -13.36 -31.04
CA ALA A 383 -24.63 -13.99 -31.71
C ALA A 383 -24.13 -14.70 -32.98
N PRO A 384 -24.57 -15.95 -33.27
CA PRO A 384 -24.18 -16.62 -34.50
C PRO A 384 -24.48 -15.70 -35.68
N ALA A 385 -23.51 -15.56 -36.58
CA ALA A 385 -23.67 -14.76 -37.79
C ALA A 385 -24.92 -15.29 -38.54
N PRO A 386 -25.77 -14.38 -39.02
CA PRO A 386 -26.92 -14.82 -39.83
C PRO A 386 -26.41 -15.59 -41.05
N ALA A 387 -27.01 -16.79 -41.26
CA ALA A 387 -26.68 -17.72 -42.34
C ALA A 387 -27.00 -17.15 -43.72
#